data_ce5dd6ceb384c07d1b21d3691ddae4cd
#
_entry.id   ce5dd6ceb384c07d1b21d3691ddae4cd
#
_cell.length_a   1.000
_cell.length_b   1.000
_cell.length_c   1.000
_cell.angle_alpha   90.00
_cell.angle_beta   90.00
_cell.angle_gamma   90.00
#
_symmetry.space_group_name_H-M   'P 1'
#
loop_
_entity.id
_entity.type
_entity.pdbx_description
1 polymer ?
#
loop_
_entity_poly.entity_id
_entity_poly.type
_entity_poly.pdbx_seq_one_letter_code
_entity_poly.pdbx_strand_id
1 'polypeptide(L)'
;MIQAENDLGDVSEMLQGTLGGLGIKTAQEATSALQGRLAVVAEAVQTGEEFANAVRHLVAKHKPDLVWLDPLLSFIGDDVSKQDVCSYFLRNLLNPIAHETGVVWMMMHHTPKPSTDPKSKSGWNATDHSYAGTGSSELTNWARAVCVLQPTKDESRFVLRMAKRNKRTGAIDLDDNRTSLIHLKHAEDSILWEQTAAPFALPNPKKTKEELSEVRKQAAWKEINDLDGLVAKITKPMKKTEIYELAKKDGHGSPHLLRRDWNLLEAKLSKTSEGLFLTNNQK
;
A
#
# COMPACT_ATOMS: atom_id res chain seq x y z
N MET A 1 -12.93 12.73 -20.39
CA MET A 1 -12.52 11.35 -20.05
C MET A 1 -12.43 10.55 -21.35
N ILE A 2 -11.36 9.80 -21.55
CA ILE A 2 -11.18 8.85 -22.64
C ILE A 2 -11.00 7.49 -21.99
N GLN A 3 -11.82 6.53 -22.37
CA GLN A 3 -11.84 5.22 -21.72
C GLN A 3 -11.96 4.09 -22.76
N ALA A 4 -11.41 2.90 -22.45
CA ALA A 4 -11.30 1.77 -23.35
C ALA A 4 -12.02 0.50 -22.89
N GLU A 5 -12.36 0.38 -21.61
CA GLU A 5 -12.82 -0.88 -21.02
C GLU A 5 -14.34 -0.97 -20.84
N ASN A 6 -15.02 0.17 -20.68
CA ASN A 6 -16.45 0.20 -20.40
C ASN A 6 -17.25 0.57 -21.67
N ASP A 7 -18.39 -0.03 -21.86
CA ASP A 7 -19.31 0.39 -22.90
C ASP A 7 -20.13 1.65 -22.49
N LEU A 8 -20.94 2.15 -23.41
CA LEU A 8 -21.75 3.35 -23.15
C LEU A 8 -22.83 3.12 -22.06
N GLY A 9 -23.28 1.86 -21.91
CA GLY A 9 -24.24 1.47 -20.89
C GLY A 9 -23.60 1.57 -19.50
N ASP A 10 -22.41 0.97 -19.33
CA ASP A 10 -21.64 1.01 -18.09
C ASP A 10 -21.32 2.45 -17.67
N VAL A 11 -20.87 3.26 -18.63
CA VAL A 11 -20.57 4.68 -18.38
C VAL A 11 -21.83 5.45 -17.96
N SER A 12 -22.96 5.17 -18.60
CA SER A 12 -24.23 5.81 -18.26
C SER A 12 -24.68 5.43 -16.84
N GLU A 13 -24.58 4.15 -16.47
CA GLU A 13 -24.94 3.67 -15.13
C GLU A 13 -24.05 4.30 -14.05
N MET A 14 -22.72 4.29 -14.25
CA MET A 14 -21.79 4.95 -13.34
C MET A 14 -22.06 6.44 -13.20
N LEU A 15 -22.37 7.11 -14.29
CA LEU A 15 -22.68 8.54 -14.28
C LEU A 15 -23.98 8.85 -13.52
N GLN A 16 -25.02 8.06 -13.77
CA GLN A 16 -26.30 8.19 -13.08
C GLN A 16 -26.17 7.93 -11.57
N GLY A 17 -25.44 6.86 -11.19
CA GLY A 17 -25.16 6.55 -9.80
C GLY A 17 -24.38 7.65 -9.10
N THR A 18 -23.36 8.21 -9.78
CA THR A 18 -22.56 9.32 -9.25
C THR A 18 -23.42 10.58 -9.06
N LEU A 19 -24.19 10.96 -10.05
CA LEU A 19 -25.08 12.12 -9.98
C LEU A 19 -26.13 11.95 -8.89
N GLY A 20 -26.74 10.78 -8.78
CA GLY A 20 -27.70 10.44 -7.73
C GLY A 20 -27.09 10.58 -6.33
N GLY A 21 -25.89 10.05 -6.12
CA GLY A 21 -25.16 10.20 -4.87
C GLY A 21 -24.77 11.63 -4.53
N LEU A 22 -24.59 12.49 -5.53
CA LEU A 22 -24.36 13.93 -5.37
C LEU A 22 -25.67 14.74 -5.19
N GLY A 23 -26.82 14.06 -5.13
CA GLY A 23 -28.10 14.70 -4.94
C GLY A 23 -28.75 15.29 -6.21
N ILE A 24 -28.14 15.03 -7.39
CA ILE A 24 -28.66 15.46 -8.70
C ILE A 24 -29.64 14.40 -9.19
N LYS A 25 -30.97 14.74 -9.14
CA LYS A 25 -32.02 13.75 -9.34
C LYS A 25 -32.77 13.89 -10.66
N THR A 26 -32.69 15.04 -11.30
CA THR A 26 -33.43 15.30 -12.53
C THR A 26 -32.51 15.40 -13.74
N ALA A 27 -33.05 15.07 -14.93
CA ALA A 27 -32.32 15.20 -16.18
C ALA A 27 -31.87 16.65 -16.47
N GLN A 28 -32.67 17.61 -16.02
CA GLN A 28 -32.37 19.04 -16.20
C GLN A 28 -31.19 19.46 -15.31
N GLU A 29 -31.16 19.03 -14.05
CA GLU A 29 -30.02 19.26 -13.14
C GLU A 29 -28.76 18.59 -13.67
N ALA A 30 -28.87 17.33 -14.12
CA ALA A 30 -27.75 16.58 -14.71
C ALA A 30 -27.19 17.30 -15.95
N THR A 31 -28.07 17.75 -16.85
CA THR A 31 -27.62 18.51 -18.03
C THR A 31 -26.92 19.80 -17.62
N SER A 32 -27.46 20.55 -16.67
CA SER A 32 -26.85 21.79 -16.18
C SER A 32 -25.49 21.55 -15.48
N ALA A 33 -25.35 20.44 -14.79
CA ALA A 33 -24.10 20.08 -14.13
C ALA A 33 -22.98 19.64 -15.10
N LEU A 34 -23.34 18.95 -16.19
CA LEU A 34 -22.40 18.27 -17.07
C LEU A 34 -22.15 18.98 -18.39
N GLN A 35 -23.12 19.74 -18.90
CA GLN A 35 -23.02 20.38 -20.21
C GLN A 35 -21.80 21.32 -20.27
N GLY A 36 -20.93 21.05 -21.23
CA GLY A 36 -19.67 21.79 -21.41
C GLY A 36 -18.58 21.51 -20.37
N ARG A 37 -18.86 20.63 -19.38
CA ARG A 37 -17.89 20.27 -18.32
C ARG A 37 -17.38 18.85 -18.42
N LEU A 38 -18.19 17.92 -18.92
CA LEU A 38 -17.79 16.53 -19.08
C LEU A 38 -18.05 16.10 -20.53
N ALA A 39 -17.01 15.56 -21.17
CA ALA A 39 -17.08 14.80 -22.40
C ALA A 39 -16.51 13.41 -22.15
N VAL A 40 -17.25 12.36 -22.48
CA VAL A 40 -16.79 10.97 -22.41
C VAL A 40 -16.64 10.43 -23.81
N VAL A 41 -15.48 9.86 -24.11
CA VAL A 41 -15.13 9.27 -25.39
C VAL A 41 -14.74 7.82 -25.16
N ALA A 42 -15.45 6.90 -25.80
CA ALA A 42 -15.06 5.49 -25.86
C ALA A 42 -14.04 5.34 -27.00
N GLU A 43 -12.84 4.92 -26.69
CA GLU A 43 -11.75 4.67 -27.62
C GLU A 43 -11.00 3.40 -27.22
N ALA A 44 -11.05 2.40 -28.07
CA ALA A 44 -10.44 1.10 -27.80
C ALA A 44 -9.55 0.59 -28.94
N VAL A 45 -9.34 1.40 -29.98
CA VAL A 45 -8.67 0.97 -31.21
C VAL A 45 -7.35 1.70 -31.42
N GLN A 46 -7.34 3.02 -31.22
CA GLN A 46 -6.17 3.84 -31.50
C GLN A 46 -5.14 3.77 -30.39
N THR A 47 -3.88 3.59 -30.76
CA THR A 47 -2.76 3.53 -29.82
C THR A 47 -1.58 4.39 -30.32
N GLY A 48 -0.62 4.66 -29.44
CA GLY A 48 0.62 5.36 -29.81
C GLY A 48 0.35 6.73 -30.45
N GLU A 49 0.93 6.95 -31.61
CA GLU A 49 0.82 8.23 -32.35
C GLU A 49 -0.60 8.51 -32.84
N GLU A 50 -1.33 7.48 -33.31
CA GLU A 50 -2.71 7.64 -33.77
C GLU A 50 -3.60 8.12 -32.62
N PHE A 51 -3.47 7.51 -31.46
CA PHE A 51 -4.16 7.95 -30.25
C PHE A 51 -3.80 9.39 -29.89
N ALA A 52 -2.51 9.75 -29.87
CA ALA A 52 -2.09 11.10 -29.53
C ALA A 52 -2.65 12.14 -30.50
N ASN A 53 -2.75 11.81 -31.79
CA ASN A 53 -3.37 12.66 -32.81
C ASN A 53 -4.88 12.83 -32.55
N ALA A 54 -5.58 11.74 -32.27
CA ALA A 54 -7.00 11.80 -31.88
C ALA A 54 -7.21 12.68 -30.65
N VAL A 55 -6.37 12.53 -29.62
CA VAL A 55 -6.45 13.36 -28.40
C VAL A 55 -6.21 14.83 -28.72
N ARG A 56 -5.26 15.20 -29.59
CA ARG A 56 -5.08 16.60 -30.01
C ARG A 56 -6.36 17.19 -30.61
N HIS A 57 -7.07 16.43 -31.45
CA HIS A 57 -8.35 16.88 -32.02
C HIS A 57 -9.43 17.06 -30.95
N LEU A 58 -9.51 16.11 -30.01
CA LEU A 58 -10.46 16.19 -28.89
C LEU A 58 -10.16 17.39 -27.97
N VAL A 59 -8.89 17.62 -27.64
CA VAL A 59 -8.48 18.75 -26.82
C VAL A 59 -8.75 20.08 -27.53
N ALA A 60 -8.44 20.18 -28.82
CA ALA A 60 -8.75 21.39 -29.60
C ALA A 60 -10.26 21.67 -29.67
N LYS A 61 -11.07 20.62 -29.82
CA LYS A 61 -12.54 20.71 -29.89
C LYS A 61 -13.17 21.08 -28.56
N HIS A 62 -12.79 20.42 -27.49
CA HIS A 62 -13.49 20.53 -26.19
C HIS A 62 -12.81 21.49 -25.21
N LYS A 63 -11.54 21.83 -25.45
CA LYS A 63 -10.69 22.72 -24.61
C LYS A 63 -10.76 22.36 -23.10
N PRO A 64 -10.52 21.08 -22.73
CA PRO A 64 -10.65 20.65 -21.35
C PRO A 64 -9.47 21.15 -20.50
N ASP A 65 -9.71 21.39 -19.21
CA ASP A 65 -8.64 21.60 -18.23
C ASP A 65 -7.95 20.30 -17.87
N LEU A 66 -8.69 19.17 -17.90
CA LEU A 66 -8.25 17.84 -17.50
C LEU A 66 -8.61 16.79 -18.56
N VAL A 67 -7.64 16.00 -18.97
CA VAL A 67 -7.88 14.76 -19.73
C VAL A 67 -7.61 13.57 -18.82
N TRP A 68 -8.64 12.73 -18.66
CA TRP A 68 -8.56 11.50 -17.90
C TRP A 68 -8.49 10.30 -18.88
N LEU A 69 -7.44 9.48 -18.73
CA LEU A 69 -7.24 8.24 -19.50
C LEU A 69 -7.52 7.02 -18.61
N ASP A 70 -8.38 6.10 -19.10
CA ASP A 70 -8.81 4.93 -18.33
C ASP A 70 -8.96 3.68 -19.23
N PRO A 71 -8.06 2.70 -19.09
CA PRO A 71 -6.75 2.77 -18.45
C PRO A 71 -5.64 3.25 -19.43
N LEU A 72 -4.56 3.77 -18.88
CA LEU A 72 -3.40 4.21 -19.66
C LEU A 72 -2.83 3.12 -20.58
N LEU A 73 -2.79 1.87 -20.11
CA LEU A 73 -2.19 0.75 -20.84
C LEU A 73 -2.85 0.49 -22.20
N SER A 74 -4.14 0.75 -22.32
CA SER A 74 -4.89 0.54 -23.56
C SER A 74 -4.45 1.45 -24.70
N PHE A 75 -3.74 2.55 -24.41
CA PHE A 75 -3.40 3.58 -25.39
C PHE A 75 -1.91 3.64 -25.77
N ILE A 76 -1.03 2.95 -25.06
CA ILE A 76 0.43 2.98 -25.32
C ILE A 76 0.79 2.26 -26.61
N GLY A 77 0.20 1.10 -26.88
CA GLY A 77 0.34 0.37 -28.13
C GLY A 77 1.59 -0.51 -28.28
N ASP A 78 2.41 -0.63 -27.23
CA ASP A 78 3.59 -1.51 -27.17
C ASP A 78 3.84 -1.97 -25.72
N ASP A 79 4.91 -2.71 -25.51
CA ASP A 79 5.30 -3.28 -24.22
C ASP A 79 5.66 -2.20 -23.19
N VAL A 80 4.77 -2.01 -22.24
CA VAL A 80 4.89 -1.03 -21.14
C VAL A 80 6.02 -1.34 -20.15
N SER A 81 6.63 -2.52 -20.21
CA SER A 81 7.81 -2.84 -19.42
C SER A 81 9.08 -2.16 -19.96
N LYS A 82 9.07 -1.75 -21.20
CA LYS A 82 10.19 -1.06 -21.86
C LYS A 82 10.18 0.43 -21.53
N GLN A 83 11.30 0.91 -21.05
CA GLN A 83 11.46 2.31 -20.64
C GLN A 83 11.37 3.28 -21.82
N ASP A 84 11.94 2.93 -22.95
CA ASP A 84 11.93 3.74 -24.19
C ASP A 84 10.51 3.90 -24.73
N VAL A 85 9.70 2.85 -24.74
CA VAL A 85 8.28 2.88 -25.13
C VAL A 85 7.50 3.85 -24.26
N CYS A 86 7.58 3.69 -22.93
CA CYS A 86 6.89 4.59 -22.00
C CYS A 86 7.39 6.03 -22.11
N SER A 87 8.70 6.22 -22.22
CA SER A 87 9.30 7.55 -22.36
C SER A 87 8.85 8.23 -23.66
N TYR A 88 8.83 7.51 -24.78
CA TYR A 88 8.36 8.04 -26.04
C TYR A 88 6.89 8.47 -25.96
N PHE A 89 6.01 7.60 -25.48
CA PHE A 89 4.58 7.91 -25.35
C PHE A 89 4.35 9.13 -24.45
N LEU A 90 4.95 9.14 -23.26
CA LEU A 90 4.73 10.21 -22.28
C LEU A 90 5.39 11.54 -22.68
N ARG A 91 6.64 11.50 -23.15
CA ARG A 91 7.43 12.72 -23.37
C ARG A 91 7.33 13.26 -24.78
N ASN A 92 7.24 12.38 -25.78
CA ASN A 92 7.21 12.81 -27.17
C ASN A 92 5.78 12.97 -27.70
N LEU A 93 4.81 12.21 -27.17
CA LEU A 93 3.42 12.30 -27.62
C LEU A 93 2.55 13.14 -26.69
N LEU A 94 2.54 12.89 -25.38
CA LEU A 94 1.63 13.56 -24.46
C LEU A 94 2.15 14.92 -23.92
N ASN A 95 3.45 15.04 -23.65
CA ASN A 95 4.01 16.33 -23.19
C ASN A 95 3.78 17.51 -24.16
N PRO A 96 3.97 17.34 -25.48
CA PRO A 96 3.67 18.43 -26.43
C PRO A 96 2.21 18.90 -26.31
N ILE A 97 1.26 17.99 -26.18
CA ILE A 97 -0.17 18.36 -26.02
C ILE A 97 -0.37 19.18 -24.75
N ALA A 98 0.20 18.74 -23.63
CA ALA A 98 0.11 19.46 -22.37
C ALA A 98 0.77 20.85 -22.45
N HIS A 99 1.92 20.94 -23.10
CA HIS A 99 2.66 22.19 -23.25
C HIS A 99 1.92 23.22 -24.14
N GLU A 100 1.34 22.73 -25.24
CA GLU A 100 0.63 23.57 -26.21
C GLU A 100 -0.72 24.06 -25.67
N THR A 101 -1.41 23.25 -24.86
CA THR A 101 -2.79 23.49 -24.46
C THR A 101 -2.99 23.83 -22.99
N GLY A 102 -2.01 23.54 -22.15
CA GLY A 102 -2.11 23.67 -20.70
C GLY A 102 -2.91 22.54 -20.01
N VAL A 103 -3.37 21.53 -20.75
CA VAL A 103 -4.19 20.45 -20.20
C VAL A 103 -3.41 19.62 -19.16
N VAL A 104 -4.11 19.21 -18.12
CA VAL A 104 -3.58 18.31 -17.09
C VAL A 104 -3.96 16.86 -17.44
N TRP A 105 -3.02 15.94 -17.24
CA TRP A 105 -3.25 14.51 -17.41
C TRP A 105 -3.60 13.84 -16.07
N MET A 106 -4.67 13.06 -16.06
CA MET A 106 -4.98 12.08 -15.02
C MET A 106 -5.04 10.70 -15.69
N MET A 107 -4.28 9.75 -15.15
CA MET A 107 -4.15 8.42 -15.76
C MET A 107 -4.47 7.35 -14.76
N MET A 108 -5.43 6.49 -15.09
CA MET A 108 -5.67 5.25 -14.36
C MET A 108 -4.68 4.21 -14.84
N HIS A 109 -4.08 3.50 -13.89
CA HIS A 109 -3.05 2.53 -14.18
C HIS A 109 -3.15 1.34 -13.24
N HIS A 110 -3.21 0.14 -13.80
CA HIS A 110 -3.34 -1.08 -13.03
C HIS A 110 -2.07 -1.43 -12.28
N THR A 111 -2.23 -1.97 -11.07
CA THR A 111 -1.14 -2.61 -10.34
C THR A 111 -1.02 -4.07 -10.78
N PRO A 112 0.18 -4.68 -10.74
CA PRO A 112 0.34 -6.09 -10.99
C PRO A 112 -0.41 -6.92 -9.95
N LYS A 113 -0.85 -8.12 -10.35
CA LYS A 113 -1.46 -9.06 -9.40
C LYS A 113 -0.47 -9.35 -8.26
N PRO A 114 -0.96 -9.47 -7.01
CA PRO A 114 -0.11 -9.84 -5.88
C PRO A 114 0.64 -11.14 -6.19
N SER A 115 1.93 -11.17 -5.91
CA SER A 115 2.71 -12.40 -6.05
C SER A 115 2.19 -13.47 -5.10
N THR A 116 2.05 -14.70 -5.61
CA THR A 116 1.70 -15.89 -4.83
C THR A 116 2.90 -16.46 -4.06
N ASP A 117 4.12 -16.01 -4.36
CA ASP A 117 5.33 -16.44 -3.66
C ASP A 117 5.36 -15.87 -2.23
N PRO A 118 5.38 -16.75 -1.19
CA PRO A 118 5.49 -16.30 0.19
C PRO A 118 6.74 -15.47 0.50
N LYS A 119 7.81 -15.63 -0.28
CA LYS A 119 9.07 -14.88 -0.13
C LYS A 119 8.98 -13.45 -0.67
N SER A 120 8.07 -13.17 -1.59
CA SER A 120 7.85 -11.83 -2.14
C SER A 120 6.96 -10.93 -1.25
N LYS A 121 6.48 -11.47 -0.13
CA LYS A 121 5.64 -10.74 0.86
C LYS A 121 6.45 -9.83 1.79
N SER A 122 7.65 -9.39 1.41
CA SER A 122 8.30 -8.28 2.10
C SER A 122 7.43 -7.03 1.91
N GLY A 123 6.89 -6.52 3.01
CA GLY A 123 5.95 -5.41 2.99
C GLY A 123 6.50 -4.23 2.19
N TRP A 124 5.70 -3.72 1.27
CA TRP A 124 6.02 -2.56 0.45
C TRP A 124 6.35 -1.38 1.36
N ASN A 125 7.51 -0.79 1.16
CA ASN A 125 7.89 0.46 1.80
C ASN A 125 7.08 1.63 1.21
N ALA A 126 7.01 2.76 1.92
CA ALA A 126 6.29 3.93 1.43
C ALA A 126 6.78 4.41 0.04
N THR A 127 8.05 4.21 -0.27
CA THR A 127 8.67 4.51 -1.58
C THR A 127 8.23 3.50 -2.64
N ASP A 128 8.05 2.23 -2.28
CA ASP A 128 7.69 1.17 -3.22
C ASP A 128 6.27 1.36 -3.77
N HIS A 129 5.38 1.97 -2.99
CA HIS A 129 4.02 2.27 -3.43
C HIS A 129 3.95 3.20 -4.64
N SER A 130 4.91 4.11 -4.82
CA SER A 130 4.91 4.98 -6.00
C SER A 130 5.25 4.24 -7.29
N TYR A 131 5.87 3.06 -7.19
CA TYR A 131 6.20 2.16 -8.30
C TYR A 131 5.25 0.94 -8.35
N ALA A 132 4.08 1.06 -7.73
CA ALA A 132 3.09 -0.03 -7.69
C ALA A 132 2.44 -0.32 -9.05
N GLY A 133 2.50 0.59 -10.01
CA GLY A 133 1.95 0.40 -11.36
C GLY A 133 2.70 -0.66 -12.15
N THR A 134 1.98 -1.38 -13.00
CA THR A 134 2.56 -2.37 -13.93
C THR A 134 3.41 -1.68 -14.98
N GLY A 135 4.63 -2.18 -15.22
CA GLY A 135 5.49 -1.71 -16.30
C GLY A 135 6.67 -0.85 -15.86
N SER A 136 7.09 0.06 -16.71
CA SER A 136 8.31 0.85 -16.52
C SER A 136 8.19 1.87 -15.38
N SER A 137 9.28 2.04 -14.63
CA SER A 137 9.43 3.12 -13.65
C SER A 137 9.29 4.52 -14.26
N GLU A 138 9.38 4.64 -15.59
CA GLU A 138 9.22 5.91 -16.31
C GLU A 138 7.82 6.52 -16.10
N LEU A 139 6.78 5.70 -15.96
CA LEU A 139 5.43 6.15 -15.62
C LEU A 139 5.41 6.94 -14.31
N THR A 140 6.03 6.39 -13.26
CA THR A 140 6.17 7.06 -11.97
C THR A 140 7.08 8.28 -12.04
N ASN A 141 8.20 8.20 -12.78
CA ASN A 141 9.15 9.30 -12.91
C ASN A 141 8.52 10.51 -13.58
N TRP A 142 7.74 10.29 -14.63
CA TRP A 142 7.04 11.33 -15.37
C TRP A 142 5.91 11.97 -14.56
N ALA A 143 5.10 11.19 -13.85
CA ALA A 143 3.97 11.68 -13.08
C ALA A 143 4.41 12.68 -11.99
N ARG A 144 3.68 13.78 -11.85
CA ARG A 144 3.92 14.79 -10.78
C ARG A 144 3.43 14.32 -9.41
N ALA A 145 2.36 13.53 -9.40
CA ALA A 145 1.82 12.88 -8.21
C ALA A 145 1.40 11.46 -8.57
N VAL A 146 1.49 10.55 -7.61
CA VAL A 146 1.01 9.17 -7.74
C VAL A 146 0.16 8.86 -6.52
N CYS A 147 -1.09 8.47 -6.77
CA CYS A 147 -2.00 7.98 -5.76
C CYS A 147 -2.23 6.49 -5.98
N VAL A 148 -2.24 5.71 -4.91
CA VAL A 148 -2.50 4.27 -4.97
C VAL A 148 -3.72 3.96 -4.12
N LEU A 149 -4.75 3.41 -4.78
CA LEU A 149 -5.94 2.92 -4.10
C LEU A 149 -5.73 1.45 -3.76
N GLN A 150 -5.90 1.10 -2.50
CA GLN A 150 -5.69 -0.26 -2.00
C GLN A 150 -6.90 -0.71 -1.18
N PRO A 151 -7.42 -1.94 -1.43
CA PRO A 151 -8.39 -2.53 -0.52
C PRO A 151 -7.74 -2.79 0.84
N THR A 152 -8.54 -2.77 1.89
CA THR A 152 -8.13 -3.18 3.23
C THR A 152 -8.58 -4.63 3.50
N LYS A 153 -8.34 -5.13 4.71
CA LYS A 153 -8.88 -6.43 5.14
C LYS A 153 -10.37 -6.38 5.45
N ASP A 154 -10.88 -5.17 5.72
CA ASP A 154 -12.29 -4.95 6.00
C ASP A 154 -13.02 -4.76 4.68
N GLU A 155 -14.15 -5.45 4.50
CA GLU A 155 -15.00 -5.28 3.32
C GLU A 155 -15.41 -3.82 3.13
N SER A 156 -15.53 -3.40 1.88
CA SER A 156 -15.95 -2.05 1.49
C SER A 156 -15.10 -0.91 2.05
N ARG A 157 -13.90 -1.20 2.53
CA ARG A 157 -12.94 -0.19 3.00
C ARG A 157 -11.67 -0.16 2.17
N PHE A 158 -11.20 1.04 1.92
CA PHE A 158 -10.04 1.30 1.06
C PHE A 158 -9.14 2.36 1.68
N VAL A 159 -7.89 2.38 1.22
CA VAL A 159 -6.92 3.43 1.54
C VAL A 159 -6.42 4.05 0.25
N LEU A 160 -6.64 5.33 0.07
CA LEU A 160 -6.01 6.13 -0.96
C LEU A 160 -4.70 6.70 -0.41
N ARG A 161 -3.60 6.22 -0.94
CA ARG A 161 -2.25 6.62 -0.53
C ARG A 161 -1.66 7.63 -1.50
N MET A 162 -1.21 8.76 -1.00
CA MET A 162 -0.43 9.75 -1.75
C MET A 162 1.03 9.29 -1.82
N ALA A 163 1.32 8.35 -2.74
CA ALA A 163 2.60 7.65 -2.80
C ALA A 163 3.74 8.56 -3.27
N LYS A 164 3.48 9.41 -4.27
CA LYS A 164 4.44 10.45 -4.69
C LYS A 164 3.91 11.82 -4.27
N ARG A 165 4.78 12.69 -3.77
CA ARG A 165 4.53 13.99 -3.13
C ARG A 165 3.96 13.91 -1.70
N ASN A 166 3.46 12.79 -1.21
CA ASN A 166 2.97 12.65 0.16
C ASN A 166 2.02 13.80 0.56
N LYS A 167 2.23 14.39 1.74
CA LYS A 167 1.44 15.53 2.26
C LYS A 167 1.45 16.79 1.38
N ARG A 168 2.37 16.88 0.39
CA ARG A 168 2.40 18.00 -0.56
C ARG A 168 1.32 17.93 -1.64
N THR A 169 0.57 16.83 -1.72
CA THR A 169 -0.61 16.73 -2.59
C THR A 169 -1.76 17.62 -2.14
N GLY A 170 -1.73 18.06 -0.88
CA GLY A 170 -2.81 18.86 -0.30
C GLY A 170 -3.98 18.03 0.25
N ALA A 171 -3.86 16.69 0.25
CA ALA A 171 -4.87 15.83 0.84
C ALA A 171 -5.01 16.11 2.35
N ILE A 172 -6.25 16.17 2.83
CA ILE A 172 -6.60 16.42 4.23
C ILE A 172 -7.41 15.23 4.79
N ASP A 173 -7.23 14.96 6.06
CA ASP A 173 -8.02 13.97 6.80
C ASP A 173 -9.31 14.58 7.38
N LEU A 174 -10.07 13.80 8.15
CA LEU A 174 -11.31 14.26 8.78
C LEU A 174 -11.09 15.32 9.87
N ASP A 175 -9.88 15.48 10.34
CA ASP A 175 -9.49 16.46 11.35
C ASP A 175 -8.81 17.70 10.72
N ASP A 176 -8.98 17.89 9.40
CA ASP A 176 -8.40 18.98 8.59
C ASP A 176 -6.86 19.02 8.58
N ASN A 177 -6.20 17.92 8.95
CA ASN A 177 -4.74 17.82 8.90
C ASN A 177 -4.26 17.34 7.52
N ARG A 178 -3.13 17.87 7.05
CA ARG A 178 -2.49 17.35 5.85
C ARG A 178 -2.04 15.91 6.05
N THR A 179 -2.53 15.02 5.20
CA THR A 179 -2.24 13.60 5.27
C THR A 179 -1.65 13.05 3.96
N SER A 180 -1.02 11.90 4.05
CA SER A 180 -0.64 11.08 2.88
C SER A 180 -1.54 9.85 2.72
N LEU A 181 -2.51 9.66 3.60
CA LEU A 181 -3.43 8.54 3.61
C LEU A 181 -4.85 9.07 3.81
N ILE A 182 -5.75 8.72 2.89
CA ILE A 182 -7.18 8.93 3.05
C ILE A 182 -7.84 7.56 3.17
N HIS A 183 -8.57 7.36 4.25
CA HIS A 183 -9.36 6.17 4.45
C HIS A 183 -10.75 6.37 3.86
N LEU A 184 -11.20 5.41 3.05
CA LEU A 184 -12.44 5.48 2.30
C LEU A 184 -13.31 4.26 2.62
N LYS A 185 -14.62 4.44 2.53
CA LYS A 185 -15.61 3.36 2.51
C LYS A 185 -16.63 3.64 1.41
N HIS A 186 -17.33 2.62 0.95
CA HIS A 186 -18.52 2.84 0.12
C HIS A 186 -19.61 3.55 0.95
N ALA A 187 -20.28 4.49 0.34
CA ALA A 187 -21.49 5.06 0.90
C ALA A 187 -22.59 3.99 0.95
N GLU A 188 -23.49 4.05 1.95
CA GLU A 188 -24.51 3.01 2.15
C GLU A 188 -25.55 3.00 1.03
N ASP A 189 -25.94 4.19 0.54
CA ASP A 189 -27.06 4.34 -0.39
C ASP A 189 -26.64 4.80 -1.79
N SER A 190 -25.36 4.76 -2.13
CA SER A 190 -24.87 5.22 -3.43
C SER A 190 -23.57 4.53 -3.83
N ILE A 191 -23.15 4.69 -5.09
CA ILE A 191 -21.85 4.22 -5.58
C ILE A 191 -20.69 5.14 -5.17
N LEU A 192 -20.97 6.22 -4.45
CA LEU A 192 -19.93 7.14 -3.99
C LEU A 192 -19.09 6.53 -2.88
N TRP A 193 -17.93 7.11 -2.70
CA TRP A 193 -17.04 6.78 -1.61
C TRP A 193 -16.99 7.94 -0.63
N GLU A 194 -16.99 7.61 0.65
CA GLU A 194 -16.92 8.56 1.75
C GLU A 194 -15.61 8.43 2.47
N GLN A 195 -15.07 9.55 2.90
CA GLN A 195 -13.93 9.53 3.80
C GLN A 195 -14.37 9.01 5.18
N THR A 196 -13.57 8.13 5.75
CA THR A 196 -13.82 7.54 7.07
C THR A 196 -12.59 7.67 7.96
N ALA A 197 -12.78 7.54 9.27
CA ALA A 197 -11.68 7.49 10.19
C ALA A 197 -10.76 6.29 9.89
N ALA A 198 -9.48 6.45 10.18
CA ALA A 198 -8.54 5.35 10.10
C ALA A 198 -9.04 4.19 10.98
N PRO A 199 -9.03 2.93 10.49
CA PRO A 199 -9.33 1.80 11.36
C PRO A 199 -8.33 1.82 12.52
N PHE A 200 -8.82 1.52 13.74
CA PHE A 200 -7.98 1.50 14.93
C PHE A 200 -6.75 0.64 14.65
N ALA A 201 -5.60 1.31 14.67
CA ALA A 201 -4.27 0.75 14.61
C ALA A 201 -4.09 -0.39 13.59
N LEU A 202 -3.87 -0.05 12.30
CA LEU A 202 -2.93 -0.86 11.54
C LEU A 202 -1.62 -0.86 12.34
N PRO A 203 -1.07 -2.01 12.76
CA PRO A 203 0.24 -2.02 13.39
C PRO A 203 1.20 -1.32 12.44
N ASN A 204 1.81 -0.24 12.90
CA ASN A 204 2.76 0.55 12.12
C ASN A 204 3.80 -0.40 11.52
N PRO A 205 3.92 -0.57 10.19
CA PRO A 205 4.85 -1.53 9.60
C PRO A 205 6.32 -1.19 9.88
N LYS A 206 6.58 -0.06 10.51
CA LYS A 206 7.88 0.30 11.07
C LYS A 206 7.73 0.60 12.56
N LYS A 207 7.68 -0.45 13.39
CA LYS A 207 8.18 -0.31 14.75
C LYS A 207 9.61 0.21 14.62
N THR A 208 9.91 1.31 15.30
CA THR A 208 11.29 1.80 15.40
C THR A 208 12.17 0.66 15.88
N LYS A 209 13.50 0.72 15.63
CA LYS A 209 14.42 -0.30 16.18
C LYS A 209 14.22 -0.51 17.68
N GLU A 210 13.80 0.53 18.40
CA GLU A 210 13.50 0.53 19.82
C GLU A 210 12.20 -0.20 20.14
N GLU A 211 11.09 0.05 19.40
CA GLU A 211 9.82 -0.67 19.56
C GLU A 211 9.94 -2.14 19.17
N LEU A 212 10.72 -2.47 18.13
CA LEU A 212 11.06 -3.85 17.77
C LEU A 212 11.93 -4.50 18.85
N SER A 213 12.80 -3.75 19.50
CA SER A 213 13.58 -4.20 20.63
C SER A 213 12.69 -4.48 21.83
N GLU A 214 11.75 -3.58 22.15
CA GLU A 214 10.77 -3.75 23.23
C GLU A 214 9.82 -4.92 23.00
N VAL A 215 9.29 -5.08 21.77
CA VAL A 215 8.44 -6.23 21.43
C VAL A 215 9.23 -7.54 21.45
N ARG A 216 10.50 -7.52 21.03
CA ARG A 216 11.39 -8.69 21.16
C ARG A 216 11.72 -8.97 22.61
N LYS A 217 11.91 -7.95 23.45
CA LYS A 217 12.08 -8.11 24.89
C LYS A 217 10.81 -8.67 25.53
N GLN A 218 9.60 -8.15 25.19
CA GLN A 218 8.33 -8.68 25.72
C GLN A 218 8.02 -10.09 25.24
N ALA A 219 8.34 -10.45 24.00
CA ALA A 219 8.23 -11.83 23.50
C ALA A 219 9.26 -12.74 24.19
N ALA A 220 10.48 -12.25 24.39
CA ALA A 220 11.50 -12.94 25.16
C ALA A 220 11.07 -13.11 26.63
N TRP A 221 10.42 -12.11 27.23
CA TRP A 221 9.83 -12.22 28.57
C TRP A 221 8.70 -13.26 28.64
N LYS A 222 7.88 -13.44 27.60
CA LYS A 222 6.88 -14.50 27.55
C LYS A 222 7.49 -15.92 27.52
N GLU A 223 8.61 -16.08 26.84
CA GLU A 223 9.36 -17.35 26.86
C GLU A 223 10.17 -17.54 28.14
N ILE A 224 10.61 -16.46 28.76
CA ILE A 224 11.36 -16.42 30.03
C ILE A 224 10.42 -16.67 31.25
N ASN A 225 9.11 -16.48 31.14
CA ASN A 225 8.18 -16.81 32.23
C ASN A 225 8.19 -18.29 32.65
N ASP A 226 8.89 -19.14 31.92
CA ASP A 226 9.11 -20.54 32.28
C ASP A 226 10.57 -20.83 32.77
N LEU A 227 11.37 -19.80 33.04
CA LEU A 227 12.69 -19.97 33.66
C LEU A 227 12.60 -20.70 35.00
N ASP A 228 11.54 -20.46 35.76
CA ASP A 228 11.33 -21.12 37.04
C ASP A 228 11.05 -22.62 36.83
N GLY A 229 10.30 -23.01 35.81
CA GLY A 229 10.10 -24.38 35.39
C GLY A 229 11.43 -25.05 34.96
N LEU A 230 12.26 -24.32 34.20
CA LEU A 230 13.59 -24.81 33.81
C LEU A 230 14.52 -24.98 35.02
N VAL A 231 14.54 -23.98 35.91
CA VAL A 231 15.35 -24.03 37.16
C VAL A 231 14.94 -25.20 38.04
N ALA A 232 13.64 -25.49 38.18
CA ALA A 232 13.12 -26.62 38.94
C ALA A 232 13.57 -28.00 38.39
N LYS A 233 13.90 -28.08 37.11
CA LYS A 233 14.37 -29.32 36.44
C LYS A 233 15.87 -29.54 36.56
N ILE A 234 16.64 -28.55 37.01
CA ILE A 234 18.07 -28.68 37.26
C ILE A 234 18.26 -29.34 38.63
N THR A 235 18.08 -30.65 38.72
CA THR A 235 18.15 -31.43 39.96
C THR A 235 19.53 -31.93 40.33
N LYS A 236 20.50 -31.74 39.47
CA LYS A 236 21.93 -32.11 39.67
C LYS A 236 22.86 -31.06 39.07
N PRO A 237 24.10 -30.99 39.48
CA PRO A 237 25.08 -30.09 38.87
C PRO A 237 25.23 -30.34 37.36
N MET A 238 25.02 -29.29 36.54
CA MET A 238 25.05 -29.38 35.07
C MET A 238 25.93 -28.31 34.46
N LYS A 239 26.51 -28.63 33.29
CA LYS A 239 27.22 -27.64 32.47
C LYS A 239 26.23 -26.72 31.79
N LYS A 240 26.66 -25.52 31.49
CA LYS A 240 25.87 -24.54 30.74
C LYS A 240 25.26 -25.10 29.43
N THR A 241 26.02 -25.91 28.71
CA THR A 241 25.57 -26.54 27.46
C THR A 241 24.48 -27.58 27.68
N GLU A 242 24.54 -28.32 28.78
CA GLU A 242 23.54 -29.32 29.15
C GLU A 242 22.20 -28.64 29.54
N ILE A 243 22.28 -27.49 30.19
CA ILE A 243 21.09 -26.67 30.51
C ILE A 243 20.41 -26.16 29.24
N TYR A 244 21.18 -25.79 28.22
CA TYR A 244 20.59 -25.39 26.93
C TYR A 244 19.87 -26.54 26.21
N GLU A 245 20.44 -27.76 26.26
CA GLU A 245 19.80 -28.95 25.68
C GLU A 245 18.56 -29.38 26.47
N LEU A 246 18.61 -29.27 27.81
CA LEU A 246 17.44 -29.50 28.66
C LEU A 246 16.29 -28.55 28.32
N ALA A 247 16.57 -27.25 28.22
CA ALA A 247 15.58 -26.24 27.86
C ALA A 247 14.95 -26.49 26.49
N LYS A 248 15.76 -26.88 25.49
CA LYS A 248 15.28 -27.22 24.16
C LYS A 248 14.37 -28.45 24.18
N LYS A 249 14.75 -29.49 24.90
CA LYS A 249 14.01 -30.76 24.98
C LYS A 249 12.65 -30.57 25.65
N ASP A 250 12.57 -29.75 26.67
CA ASP A 250 11.41 -29.57 27.51
C ASP A 250 10.55 -28.35 27.16
N GLY A 251 10.88 -27.65 26.06
CA GLY A 251 10.09 -26.53 25.54
C GLY A 251 10.19 -25.24 26.36
N HIS A 252 11.20 -25.10 27.25
CA HIS A 252 11.40 -23.94 28.12
C HIS A 252 12.19 -22.79 27.47
N GLY A 253 12.34 -22.80 26.15
CA GLY A 253 13.00 -21.74 25.38
C GLY A 253 14.03 -22.25 24.37
N SER A 254 14.39 -21.40 23.40
CA SER A 254 15.43 -21.75 22.44
C SER A 254 16.84 -21.56 23.03
N PRO A 255 17.82 -22.43 22.70
CA PRO A 255 19.21 -22.27 23.15
C PRO A 255 19.81 -20.91 22.80
N HIS A 256 19.35 -20.26 21.74
CA HIS A 256 19.80 -18.93 21.33
C HIS A 256 19.34 -17.83 22.31
N LEU A 257 18.07 -17.87 22.76
CA LEU A 257 17.53 -16.93 23.72
C LEU A 257 18.19 -17.09 25.10
N LEU A 258 18.38 -18.33 25.53
CA LEU A 258 19.07 -18.62 26.79
C LEU A 258 20.54 -18.19 26.77
N ARG A 259 21.23 -18.25 25.63
CA ARG A 259 22.60 -17.72 25.49
C ARG A 259 22.63 -16.21 25.62
N ARG A 260 21.65 -15.52 25.03
CA ARG A 260 21.54 -14.05 25.09
C ARG A 260 21.27 -13.59 26.52
N ASP A 261 20.33 -14.23 27.20
CA ASP A 261 19.80 -13.80 28.48
C ASP A 261 20.32 -14.70 29.65
N TRP A 262 21.50 -15.31 29.45
CA TRP A 262 22.10 -16.20 30.44
C TRP A 262 22.22 -15.60 31.83
N ASN A 263 22.50 -14.31 31.93
CA ASN A 263 22.64 -13.60 33.19
C ASN A 263 21.38 -13.68 34.10
N LEU A 264 20.19 -13.75 33.46
CA LEU A 264 18.92 -13.87 34.18
C LEU A 264 18.74 -15.27 34.79
N LEU A 265 19.16 -16.30 34.05
CA LEU A 265 19.15 -17.67 34.50
C LEU A 265 20.25 -17.91 35.55
N GLU A 266 21.44 -17.40 35.33
CA GLU A 266 22.60 -17.52 36.23
C GLU A 266 22.32 -16.91 37.61
N ALA A 267 21.55 -15.82 37.67
CA ALA A 267 21.12 -15.20 38.92
C ALA A 267 20.24 -16.12 39.81
N LYS A 268 19.61 -17.14 39.20
CA LYS A 268 18.76 -18.13 39.90
C LYS A 268 19.50 -19.45 40.23
N LEU A 269 20.75 -19.55 39.82
CA LEU A 269 21.56 -20.75 39.98
C LEU A 269 22.77 -20.47 40.86
N SER A 270 23.21 -21.50 41.59
CA SER A 270 24.50 -21.51 42.31
C SER A 270 25.56 -22.18 41.43
N LYS A 271 26.76 -21.63 41.43
CA LYS A 271 27.91 -22.22 40.71
C LYS A 271 28.73 -23.01 41.70
N THR A 272 29.06 -24.27 41.35
CA THR A 272 29.94 -25.13 42.15
C THR A 272 31.40 -24.76 41.95
N SER A 273 32.29 -25.28 42.80
CA SER A 273 33.75 -25.13 42.68
C SER A 273 34.30 -25.70 41.33
N GLU A 274 33.58 -26.64 40.72
CA GLU A 274 33.95 -27.26 39.44
C GLU A 274 33.32 -26.48 38.23
N GLY A 275 32.66 -25.35 38.48
CA GLY A 275 32.06 -24.52 37.45
C GLY A 275 30.76 -25.04 36.89
N LEU A 276 30.11 -25.98 37.56
CA LEU A 276 28.75 -26.47 37.23
C LEU A 276 27.65 -25.59 37.86
N PHE A 277 26.45 -25.62 37.30
CA PHE A 277 25.31 -24.86 37.78
C PHE A 277 24.29 -25.78 38.48
N LEU A 278 23.69 -25.32 39.57
CA LEU A 278 22.71 -26.03 40.37
C LEU A 278 21.68 -25.05 40.90
N THR A 279 20.45 -25.50 41.18
CA THR A 279 19.41 -24.62 41.77
C THR A 279 19.77 -24.15 43.17
N ASN A 280 19.41 -22.91 43.51
CA ASN A 280 19.70 -22.32 44.83
C ASN A 280 18.99 -23.05 46.01
N ASN A 281 17.96 -23.87 45.72
CA ASN A 281 17.19 -24.61 46.74
C ASN A 281 17.81 -25.98 47.13
N GLN A 282 18.98 -26.33 46.61
CA GLN A 282 19.67 -27.60 46.90
C GLN A 282 21.03 -27.41 47.56
N LYS A 283 21.17 -26.33 48.34
CA LYS A 283 22.29 -26.15 49.26
C LYS A 283 22.03 -26.83 50.59
#